data_9a0040c2c734caeea0c6d50d67d4aeb4
#
_entry.id   9a0040c2c734caeea0c6d50d67d4aeb4
#
_cell.length_a   1.000
_cell.length_b   1.000
_cell.length_c   1.000
_cell.angle_alpha   90.00
_cell.angle_beta   90.00
_cell.angle_gamma   90.00
#
_symmetry.space_group_name_H-M   'P 1'
#
loop_
_entity.id
_entity.type
_entity.pdbx_description
1 polymer ?
#
loop_
_entity_poly.entity_id
_entity_poly.type
_entity_poly.pdbx_seq_one_letter_code
_entity_poly.pdbx_strand_id
1 'polypeptide(L)'
;MNHAYVLTLSCPDRPGIVHAVSGFLLERGGNIEEAAQYNDHGTGLFFMRVQFACDQHTFDDFKLQLSVFANAFGMAWQLHATTQPMRTVILVSKEGQCLNDLLFRWKSGLLPLDIRAIISNHREFYQLAASYNVPFHHIPVTAATKAQAEAKQLEIIEAEGAELVVLARYMQILSDEMCRKLSGRAINIHHSFLPSFKGAKPYYQAHDRGVKLIGATAHYVTADLDEGPIIVQDVARADHSRTVDVLTAMGRDTESQVLARAVKWHSEHRVLLNGHKTVIFK
;
A
#
# COMPACT_ATOMS: atom_id res chain seq x y z
N MET A 1 -0.99 1.33 30.16
CA MET A 1 -1.41 0.81 28.83
C MET A 1 -0.14 0.51 28.10
N ASN A 2 0.08 -0.74 27.67
CA ASN A 2 1.29 -1.04 26.90
C ASN A 2 1.26 -0.29 25.59
N HIS A 3 2.17 0.64 25.41
CA HIS A 3 2.34 1.34 24.14
C HIS A 3 3.17 0.47 23.21
N ALA A 4 2.58 -0.05 22.15
CA ALA A 4 3.27 -0.83 21.14
C ALA A 4 3.63 0.02 19.93
N TYR A 5 4.85 -0.15 19.43
CA TYR A 5 5.42 0.61 18.33
C TYR A 5 5.95 -0.32 17.25
N VAL A 6 6.00 0.16 16.02
CA VAL A 6 6.69 -0.47 14.91
C VAL A 6 7.82 0.45 14.47
N LEU A 7 9.05 -0.05 14.53
CA LEU A 7 10.23 0.54 13.94
C LEU A 7 10.55 -0.17 12.63
N THR A 8 10.67 0.59 11.55
CA THR A 8 11.23 0.12 10.28
C THR A 8 12.52 0.88 10.02
N LEU A 9 13.53 0.19 9.50
CA LEU A 9 14.79 0.83 9.13
C LEU A 9 15.47 0.15 7.96
N SER A 10 16.30 0.93 7.26
CA SER A 10 17.26 0.44 6.28
C SER A 10 18.57 1.21 6.38
N CYS A 11 19.69 0.55 6.14
CA CYS A 11 21.03 1.18 6.15
C CYS A 11 22.00 0.33 5.31
N PRO A 12 23.21 0.82 4.99
CA PRO A 12 24.29 0.00 4.49
C PRO A 12 24.57 -1.17 5.43
N ASP A 13 24.68 -2.39 4.87
CA ASP A 13 24.90 -3.59 5.68
C ASP A 13 26.29 -3.59 6.34
N ARG A 14 26.32 -3.98 7.61
CA ARG A 14 27.55 -4.17 8.39
C ARG A 14 27.30 -5.02 9.63
N PRO A 15 28.32 -5.67 10.18
CA PRO A 15 28.20 -6.40 11.44
C PRO A 15 27.70 -5.50 12.59
N GLY A 16 26.87 -6.09 13.47
CA GLY A 16 26.46 -5.46 14.73
C GLY A 16 25.17 -4.63 14.66
N ILE A 17 24.53 -4.45 13.51
CA ILE A 17 23.27 -3.65 13.38
C ILE A 17 22.19 -4.18 14.32
N VAL A 18 21.91 -5.49 14.28
CA VAL A 18 20.87 -6.12 15.12
C VAL A 18 21.16 -5.95 16.60
N HIS A 19 22.42 -6.17 17.01
CA HIS A 19 22.86 -5.97 18.39
C HIS A 19 22.65 -4.51 18.83
N ALA A 20 23.04 -3.56 17.99
CA ALA A 20 22.90 -2.14 18.30
C ALA A 20 21.41 -1.72 18.42
N VAL A 21 20.54 -2.19 17.51
CA VAL A 21 19.10 -1.91 17.57
C VAL A 21 18.46 -2.54 18.79
N SER A 22 18.74 -3.83 19.06
CA SER A 22 18.15 -4.52 20.22
C SER A 22 18.68 -3.94 21.55
N GLY A 23 19.95 -3.57 21.64
CA GLY A 23 20.54 -2.89 22.79
C GLY A 23 19.91 -1.51 23.02
N PHE A 24 19.75 -0.71 21.96
CA PHE A 24 19.06 0.58 22.04
C PHE A 24 17.65 0.46 22.60
N LEU A 25 16.88 -0.55 22.15
CA LEU A 25 15.53 -0.79 22.63
C LEU A 25 15.53 -1.25 24.11
N LEU A 26 16.39 -2.19 24.46
CA LEU A 26 16.52 -2.72 25.82
C LEU A 26 16.87 -1.64 26.84
N GLU A 27 17.85 -0.79 26.55
CA GLU A 27 18.28 0.31 27.43
C GLU A 27 17.15 1.31 27.72
N ARG A 28 16.10 1.32 26.87
CA ARG A 28 14.93 2.20 27.00
C ARG A 28 13.68 1.47 27.47
N GLY A 29 13.86 0.28 28.02
CA GLY A 29 12.75 -0.53 28.53
C GLY A 29 11.82 -1.08 27.43
N GLY A 30 12.31 -1.13 26.19
CA GLY A 30 11.58 -1.72 25.07
C GLY A 30 11.64 -3.24 25.10
N ASN A 31 10.48 -3.90 25.03
CA ASN A 31 10.36 -5.34 24.89
C ASN A 31 9.99 -5.71 23.46
N ILE A 32 10.88 -6.41 22.76
CA ILE A 32 10.66 -6.83 21.36
C ILE A 32 9.63 -7.96 21.33
N GLU A 33 8.54 -7.77 20.59
CA GLU A 33 7.47 -8.74 20.37
C GLU A 33 7.62 -9.48 19.04
N GLU A 34 8.03 -8.74 17.98
CA GLU A 34 8.28 -9.28 16.64
C GLU A 34 9.51 -8.60 16.05
N ALA A 35 10.43 -9.35 15.48
CA ALA A 35 11.56 -8.81 14.75
C ALA A 35 11.80 -9.62 13.47
N ALA A 36 11.97 -8.93 12.38
CA ALA A 36 12.32 -9.51 11.08
C ALA A 36 13.38 -8.65 10.39
N GLN A 37 14.28 -9.29 9.69
CA GLN A 37 15.39 -8.62 9.00
C GLN A 37 15.70 -9.28 7.67
N TYR A 38 16.29 -8.52 6.77
CA TYR A 38 16.73 -8.98 5.48
C TYR A 38 17.97 -8.21 5.03
N ASN A 39 18.97 -8.92 4.52
CA ASN A 39 20.13 -8.34 3.88
C ASN A 39 20.01 -8.56 2.36
N ASP A 40 19.92 -7.48 1.59
CA ASP A 40 19.97 -7.54 0.13
C ASP A 40 21.40 -7.42 -0.35
N HIS A 41 22.01 -8.57 -0.65
CA HIS A 41 23.38 -8.62 -1.21
C HIS A 41 23.51 -7.88 -2.54
N GLY A 42 22.44 -7.71 -3.30
CA GLY A 42 22.46 -7.00 -4.59
C GLY A 42 22.61 -5.49 -4.45
N THR A 43 22.02 -4.90 -3.40
CA THR A 43 22.09 -3.47 -3.10
C THR A 43 23.07 -3.14 -1.98
N GLY A 44 23.52 -4.13 -1.21
CA GLY A 44 24.34 -3.93 -0.02
C GLY A 44 23.57 -3.25 1.14
N LEU A 45 22.23 -3.30 1.11
CA LEU A 45 21.37 -2.70 2.12
C LEU A 45 20.81 -3.76 3.07
N PHE A 46 20.81 -3.40 4.35
CA PHE A 46 20.14 -4.11 5.42
C PHE A 46 18.78 -3.47 5.69
N PHE A 47 17.76 -4.31 5.90
CA PHE A 47 16.40 -3.92 6.22
C PHE A 47 15.95 -4.61 7.50
N MET A 48 15.23 -3.89 8.35
CA MET A 48 14.69 -4.47 9.58
C MET A 48 13.34 -3.84 9.92
N ARG A 49 12.43 -4.69 10.42
CA ARG A 49 11.18 -4.30 11.07
C ARG A 49 11.17 -4.89 12.47
N VAL A 50 10.88 -4.06 13.45
CA VAL A 50 10.76 -4.47 14.85
C VAL A 50 9.46 -3.93 15.43
N GLN A 51 8.63 -4.80 15.97
CA GLN A 51 7.50 -4.40 16.81
C GLN A 51 7.89 -4.61 18.27
N PHE A 52 7.66 -3.61 19.09
CA PHE A 52 8.06 -3.64 20.49
C PHE A 52 7.08 -2.87 21.38
N ALA A 53 6.96 -3.27 22.62
CA ALA A 53 6.23 -2.54 23.67
C ALA A 53 7.21 -1.70 24.47
N CYS A 54 6.82 -0.47 24.83
CA CYS A 54 7.60 0.42 25.68
C CYS A 54 6.67 1.39 26.43
N ASP A 55 6.72 1.39 27.75
CA ASP A 55 5.89 2.25 28.60
C ASP A 55 6.70 3.36 29.29
N GLN A 56 8.03 3.35 29.15
CA GLN A 56 8.91 4.26 29.92
C GLN A 56 9.08 5.64 29.25
N HIS A 57 8.78 5.75 27.94
CA HIS A 57 8.97 6.97 27.16
C HIS A 57 7.71 7.34 26.40
N THR A 58 7.49 8.63 26.20
CA THR A 58 6.51 9.13 25.25
C THR A 58 6.98 8.83 23.81
N PHE A 59 6.04 8.84 22.87
CA PHE A 59 6.37 8.65 21.46
C PHE A 59 7.42 9.64 20.96
N ASP A 60 7.28 10.92 21.31
CA ASP A 60 8.16 11.99 20.86
C ASP A 60 9.55 11.89 21.49
N ASP A 61 9.65 11.57 22.79
CA ASP A 61 10.95 11.35 23.44
C ASP A 61 11.69 10.16 22.82
N PHE A 62 10.97 9.07 22.57
CA PHE A 62 11.57 7.90 21.94
C PHE A 62 12.04 8.21 20.51
N LYS A 63 11.23 8.93 19.74
CA LYS A 63 11.56 9.37 18.38
C LYS A 63 12.80 10.26 18.35
N LEU A 64 12.94 11.17 19.29
CA LEU A 64 14.12 12.04 19.41
C LEU A 64 15.39 11.23 19.66
N GLN A 65 15.37 10.32 20.65
CA GLN A 65 16.50 9.47 20.98
C GLN A 65 16.87 8.52 19.83
N LEU A 66 15.85 7.98 19.15
CA LEU A 66 16.03 7.13 17.97
C LEU A 66 16.70 7.89 16.83
N SER A 67 16.38 9.16 16.64
CA SER A 67 16.99 9.96 15.57
C SER A 67 18.50 10.12 15.77
N VAL A 68 18.95 10.33 17.01
CA VAL A 68 20.37 10.43 17.35
C VAL A 68 21.09 9.10 17.10
N PHE A 69 20.49 7.99 17.57
CA PHE A 69 21.01 6.65 17.36
C PHE A 69 21.10 6.30 15.87
N ALA A 70 20.02 6.50 15.13
CA ALA A 70 19.92 6.17 13.72
C ALA A 70 20.93 6.95 12.85
N ASN A 71 21.17 8.24 13.16
CA ASN A 71 22.15 9.07 12.47
C ASN A 71 23.57 8.50 12.59
N ALA A 72 23.95 7.97 13.76
CA ALA A 72 25.28 7.36 13.96
C ALA A 72 25.48 6.10 13.09
N PHE A 73 24.41 5.47 12.64
CA PHE A 73 24.42 4.29 11.78
C PHE A 73 24.11 4.59 10.32
N GLY A 74 23.75 5.83 9.96
CA GLY A 74 23.29 6.18 8.62
C GLY A 74 21.98 5.48 8.25
N MET A 75 21.08 5.27 9.22
CA MET A 75 19.80 4.59 9.03
C MET A 75 18.75 5.55 8.47
N ALA A 76 18.06 5.14 7.41
CA ALA A 76 16.74 5.64 7.09
C ALA A 76 15.72 4.84 7.93
N TRP A 77 14.86 5.55 8.68
CA TRP A 77 13.97 4.88 9.64
C TRP A 77 12.61 5.57 9.74
N GLN A 78 11.62 4.81 10.20
CA GLN A 78 10.31 5.30 10.57
C GLN A 78 9.86 4.62 11.87
N LEU A 79 9.14 5.36 12.72
CA LEU A 79 8.55 4.86 13.95
C LEU A 79 7.05 5.17 13.94
N HIS A 80 6.23 4.17 14.23
CA HIS A 80 4.78 4.26 14.22
C HIS A 80 4.20 3.67 15.51
N ALA A 81 3.14 4.30 16.04
CA ALA A 81 2.35 3.71 17.13
C ALA A 81 1.31 2.76 16.54
N THR A 82 1.25 1.52 17.04
CA THR A 82 0.31 0.50 16.53
C THR A 82 -1.15 0.82 16.79
N THR A 83 -1.42 1.75 17.72
CA THR A 83 -2.79 2.19 18.08
C THR A 83 -3.36 3.23 17.13
N GLN A 84 -2.57 3.77 16.21
CA GLN A 84 -3.00 4.78 15.26
C GLN A 84 -3.29 4.13 13.91
N PRO A 85 -4.58 4.03 13.51
CA PRO A 85 -4.92 3.52 12.19
C PRO A 85 -4.45 4.49 11.10
N MET A 86 -3.98 3.95 9.97
CA MET A 86 -3.43 4.72 8.87
C MET A 86 -4.51 5.50 8.12
N ARG A 87 -4.39 6.83 8.08
CA ARG A 87 -5.33 7.69 7.36
C ARG A 87 -5.22 7.43 5.86
N THR A 88 -6.35 7.04 5.28
CA THR A 88 -6.39 6.51 3.92
C THR A 88 -7.46 7.22 3.09
N VAL A 89 -7.10 7.58 1.86
CA VAL A 89 -8.04 8.02 0.81
C VAL A 89 -8.09 6.98 -0.29
N ILE A 90 -9.29 6.64 -0.76
CA ILE A 90 -9.49 5.64 -1.81
C ILE A 90 -9.99 6.34 -3.08
N LEU A 91 -9.30 6.10 -4.20
CA LEU A 91 -9.72 6.52 -5.54
C LEU A 91 -10.36 5.35 -6.28
N VAL A 92 -11.50 5.57 -6.92
CA VAL A 92 -12.24 4.53 -7.66
C VAL A 92 -12.87 5.08 -8.92
N SER A 93 -13.03 4.26 -9.97
CA SER A 93 -13.82 4.59 -11.16
C SER A 93 -15.15 3.80 -11.16
N LYS A 94 -15.43 3.00 -12.20
CA LYS A 94 -16.71 2.28 -12.36
C LYS A 94 -16.72 0.86 -11.78
N GLU A 95 -15.55 0.27 -11.58
CA GLU A 95 -15.40 -1.11 -11.08
C GLU A 95 -15.24 -1.10 -9.57
N GLY A 96 -16.24 -1.56 -8.83
CA GLY A 96 -16.33 -1.37 -7.37
C GLY A 96 -15.95 -2.56 -6.51
N GLN A 97 -15.55 -3.71 -7.09
CA GLN A 97 -15.24 -4.92 -6.33
C GLN A 97 -14.16 -4.68 -5.26
N CYS A 98 -13.08 -4.00 -5.62
CA CYS A 98 -11.99 -3.69 -4.69
C CYS A 98 -12.42 -2.69 -3.61
N LEU A 99 -13.18 -1.65 -3.98
CA LEU A 99 -13.70 -0.68 -3.01
C LEU A 99 -14.60 -1.38 -1.98
N ASN A 100 -15.54 -2.19 -2.44
CA ASN A 100 -16.48 -2.90 -1.56
C ASN A 100 -15.76 -3.85 -0.59
N ASP A 101 -14.76 -4.61 -1.08
CA ASP A 101 -13.96 -5.52 -0.24
C ASP A 101 -13.14 -4.77 0.80
N LEU A 102 -12.50 -3.64 0.43
CA LEU A 102 -11.75 -2.80 1.37
C LEU A 102 -12.64 -2.21 2.46
N LEU A 103 -13.81 -1.67 2.09
CA LEU A 103 -14.77 -1.10 3.04
C LEU A 103 -15.30 -2.16 4.02
N PHE A 104 -15.64 -3.35 3.52
CA PHE A 104 -16.07 -4.46 4.35
C PHE A 104 -14.99 -4.89 5.35
N ARG A 105 -13.75 -5.09 4.89
CA ARG A 105 -12.61 -5.49 5.74
C ARG A 105 -12.26 -4.43 6.78
N TRP A 106 -12.29 -3.16 6.39
CA TRP A 106 -12.10 -2.04 7.30
C TRP A 106 -13.16 -2.04 8.40
N LYS A 107 -14.43 -2.10 8.02
CA LYS A 107 -15.55 -2.10 8.99
C LYS A 107 -15.54 -3.31 9.92
N SER A 108 -15.03 -4.43 9.45
CA SER A 108 -14.85 -5.67 10.23
C SER A 108 -13.59 -5.68 11.10
N GLY A 109 -12.79 -4.61 11.11
CA GLY A 109 -11.56 -4.53 11.90
C GLY A 109 -10.38 -5.35 11.35
N LEU A 110 -10.47 -5.83 10.11
CA LEU A 110 -9.42 -6.64 9.46
C LEU A 110 -8.30 -5.79 8.83
N LEU A 111 -8.57 -4.49 8.64
CA LEU A 111 -7.61 -3.51 8.12
C LEU A 111 -7.47 -2.37 9.12
N PRO A 112 -6.25 -2.06 9.60
CA PRO A 112 -6.01 -0.97 10.55
C PRO A 112 -5.95 0.38 9.83
N LEU A 113 -7.07 0.77 9.21
CA LEU A 113 -7.21 2.00 8.43
C LEU A 113 -8.16 2.98 9.13
N ASP A 114 -7.95 4.27 8.83
CA ASP A 114 -8.91 5.35 9.02
C ASP A 114 -9.26 5.89 7.62
N ILE A 115 -10.36 5.40 7.03
CA ILE A 115 -10.78 5.80 5.68
C ILE A 115 -11.43 7.18 5.76
N ARG A 116 -10.69 8.20 5.32
CA ARG A 116 -11.04 9.62 5.42
C ARG A 116 -11.96 10.08 4.30
N ALA A 117 -11.74 9.61 3.08
CA ALA A 117 -12.54 9.97 1.92
C ALA A 117 -12.47 8.92 0.82
N ILE A 118 -13.51 8.88 -0.01
CA ILE A 118 -13.54 8.21 -1.31
C ILE A 118 -13.65 9.27 -2.40
N ILE A 119 -12.75 9.22 -3.37
CA ILE A 119 -12.76 10.11 -4.54
C ILE A 119 -13.08 9.30 -5.77
N SER A 120 -14.02 9.76 -6.59
CA SER A 120 -14.37 9.06 -7.83
C SER A 120 -14.64 10.05 -8.99
N ASN A 121 -14.25 9.65 -10.18
CA ASN A 121 -14.62 10.36 -11.40
C ASN A 121 -16.05 9.99 -11.90
N HIS A 122 -16.76 9.15 -11.15
CA HIS A 122 -18.14 8.70 -11.39
C HIS A 122 -18.98 8.75 -10.11
N ARG A 123 -20.31 8.65 -10.20
CA ARG A 123 -21.22 8.78 -9.04
C ARG A 123 -21.72 7.46 -8.47
N GLU A 124 -21.43 6.34 -9.13
CA GLU A 124 -22.03 5.02 -8.87
C GLU A 124 -21.86 4.57 -7.42
N PHE A 125 -20.76 4.94 -6.75
CA PHE A 125 -20.45 4.49 -5.38
C PHE A 125 -20.80 5.48 -4.27
N TYR A 126 -21.56 6.54 -4.59
CA TYR A 126 -22.00 7.50 -3.57
C TYR A 126 -22.80 6.84 -2.44
N GLN A 127 -23.79 6.00 -2.79
CA GLN A 127 -24.61 5.32 -1.79
C GLN A 127 -23.81 4.31 -0.98
N LEU A 128 -22.87 3.60 -1.60
CA LEU A 128 -21.98 2.69 -0.91
C LEU A 128 -21.11 3.43 0.10
N ALA A 129 -20.49 4.53 -0.27
CA ALA A 129 -19.71 5.37 0.65
C ALA A 129 -20.55 5.88 1.82
N ALA A 130 -21.77 6.35 1.54
CA ALA A 130 -22.71 6.84 2.56
C ALA A 130 -23.10 5.74 3.56
N SER A 131 -23.28 4.49 3.12
CA SER A 131 -23.63 3.36 4.00
C SER A 131 -22.52 3.02 5.00
N TYR A 132 -21.27 3.42 4.71
CA TYR A 132 -20.12 3.29 5.61
C TYR A 132 -19.80 4.59 6.38
N ASN A 133 -20.58 5.66 6.18
CA ASN A 133 -20.34 7.00 6.71
C ASN A 133 -18.99 7.59 6.27
N VAL A 134 -18.55 7.33 5.04
CA VAL A 134 -17.31 7.86 4.48
C VAL A 134 -17.65 9.02 3.53
N PRO A 135 -16.99 10.18 3.63
CA PRO A 135 -17.13 11.28 2.69
C PRO A 135 -16.85 10.84 1.24
N PHE A 136 -17.70 11.26 0.30
CA PHE A 136 -17.57 10.92 -1.11
C PHE A 136 -17.42 12.18 -1.96
N HIS A 137 -16.34 12.26 -2.72
CA HIS A 137 -16.05 13.37 -3.62
C HIS A 137 -16.16 12.92 -5.07
N HIS A 138 -17.13 13.50 -5.79
CA HIS A 138 -17.26 13.29 -7.24
C HIS A 138 -16.44 14.35 -7.98
N ILE A 139 -15.36 13.93 -8.62
CA ILE A 139 -14.45 14.78 -9.40
C ILE A 139 -14.35 14.20 -10.82
N PRO A 140 -15.20 14.66 -11.77
CA PRO A 140 -15.14 14.20 -13.14
C PRO A 140 -13.80 14.52 -13.80
N VAL A 141 -13.28 13.57 -14.57
CA VAL A 141 -12.01 13.71 -15.29
C VAL A 141 -12.25 13.60 -16.78
N THR A 142 -11.81 14.60 -17.52
CA THR A 142 -11.74 14.63 -18.99
C THR A 142 -10.34 15.05 -19.42
N ALA A 143 -9.99 14.89 -20.69
CA ALA A 143 -8.70 15.35 -21.19
C ALA A 143 -8.45 16.84 -20.91
N ALA A 144 -9.50 17.68 -21.00
CA ALA A 144 -9.40 19.13 -20.77
C ALA A 144 -9.34 19.51 -19.27
N THR A 145 -9.87 18.69 -18.37
CA THR A 145 -10.00 19.01 -16.93
C THR A 145 -9.05 18.20 -16.05
N LYS A 146 -8.21 17.34 -16.63
CA LYS A 146 -7.34 16.41 -15.88
C LYS A 146 -6.48 17.12 -14.84
N ALA A 147 -5.76 18.18 -15.24
CA ALA A 147 -4.87 18.90 -14.32
C ALA A 147 -5.63 19.53 -13.15
N GLN A 148 -6.81 20.13 -13.41
CA GLN A 148 -7.66 20.71 -12.36
C GLN A 148 -8.25 19.63 -11.43
N ALA A 149 -8.64 18.49 -12.00
CA ALA A 149 -9.17 17.37 -11.24
C ALA A 149 -8.09 16.79 -10.31
N GLU A 150 -6.86 16.58 -10.79
CA GLU A 150 -5.74 16.10 -9.99
C GLU A 150 -5.35 17.11 -8.89
N ALA A 151 -5.33 18.40 -9.18
CA ALA A 151 -5.08 19.42 -8.16
C ALA A 151 -6.12 19.36 -7.03
N LYS A 152 -7.40 19.20 -7.36
CA LYS A 152 -8.47 19.06 -6.37
C LYS A 152 -8.40 17.75 -5.59
N GLN A 153 -7.98 16.65 -6.23
CA GLN A 153 -7.73 15.39 -5.54
C GLN A 153 -6.59 15.52 -4.54
N LEU A 154 -5.49 16.16 -4.92
CA LEU A 154 -4.36 16.41 -4.03
C LEU A 154 -4.75 17.32 -2.84
N GLU A 155 -5.54 18.36 -3.08
CA GLU A 155 -6.07 19.22 -2.02
C GLU A 155 -6.85 18.41 -0.97
N ILE A 156 -7.72 17.48 -1.40
CA ILE A 156 -8.47 16.62 -0.49
C ILE A 156 -7.53 15.66 0.25
N ILE A 157 -6.59 15.02 -0.46
CA ILE A 157 -5.62 14.09 0.12
C ILE A 157 -4.79 14.78 1.21
N GLU A 158 -4.35 16.01 0.97
CA GLU A 158 -3.57 16.80 1.91
C GLU A 158 -4.43 17.31 3.08
N ALA A 159 -5.64 17.79 2.82
CA ALA A 159 -6.56 18.28 3.86
C ALA A 159 -6.96 17.17 4.83
N GLU A 160 -7.16 15.94 4.34
CA GLU A 160 -7.45 14.77 5.17
C GLU A 160 -6.19 14.19 5.84
N GLY A 161 -5.02 14.74 5.55
CA GLY A 161 -3.74 14.25 6.05
C GLY A 161 -3.49 12.78 5.72
N ALA A 162 -3.90 12.35 4.53
CA ALA A 162 -3.82 10.94 4.14
C ALA A 162 -2.37 10.46 4.06
N GLU A 163 -2.11 9.36 4.72
CA GLU A 163 -0.81 8.67 4.73
C GLU A 163 -0.74 7.62 3.62
N LEU A 164 -1.90 7.10 3.21
CA LEU A 164 -2.04 6.13 2.14
C LEU A 164 -3.11 6.58 1.14
N VAL A 165 -2.81 6.43 -0.14
CA VAL A 165 -3.77 6.58 -1.25
C VAL A 165 -3.92 5.24 -1.95
N VAL A 166 -5.15 4.75 -2.09
CA VAL A 166 -5.42 3.46 -2.74
C VAL A 166 -6.17 3.68 -4.04
N LEU A 167 -5.60 3.27 -5.16
CA LEU A 167 -6.25 3.25 -6.46
C LEU A 167 -7.00 1.92 -6.62
N ALA A 168 -8.24 1.88 -6.13
CA ALA A 168 -9.12 0.72 -6.18
C ALA A 168 -9.86 0.66 -7.53
N ARG A 169 -9.17 0.26 -8.59
CA ARG A 169 -9.67 0.31 -9.97
C ARG A 169 -9.97 1.75 -10.44
N TYR A 170 -9.07 2.67 -10.10
CA TYR A 170 -9.12 4.03 -10.61
C TYR A 170 -8.52 4.09 -12.01
N MET A 171 -9.39 4.13 -13.03
CA MET A 171 -9.02 3.96 -14.44
C MET A 171 -8.55 5.27 -15.10
N GLN A 172 -7.79 6.08 -14.36
CA GLN A 172 -7.15 7.29 -14.85
C GLN A 172 -5.63 7.17 -14.65
N ILE A 173 -4.88 7.50 -15.68
CA ILE A 173 -3.41 7.61 -15.56
C ILE A 173 -3.11 8.90 -14.81
N LEU A 174 -2.37 8.79 -13.72
CA LEU A 174 -1.94 9.96 -12.94
C LEU A 174 -0.82 10.72 -13.69
N SER A 175 -0.76 12.04 -13.47
CA SER A 175 0.37 12.83 -13.98
C SER A 175 1.65 12.52 -13.19
N ASP A 176 2.81 12.80 -13.81
CA ASP A 176 4.12 12.66 -13.18
C ASP A 176 4.22 13.48 -11.89
N GLU A 177 3.59 14.65 -11.85
CA GLU A 177 3.55 15.50 -10.66
C GLU A 177 2.78 14.80 -9.53
N MET A 178 1.61 14.26 -9.81
CA MET A 178 0.81 13.53 -8.83
C MET A 178 1.53 12.25 -8.36
N CYS A 179 2.15 11.52 -9.28
CA CYS A 179 2.96 10.34 -8.94
C CYS A 179 4.13 10.68 -8.00
N ARG A 180 4.84 11.79 -8.24
CA ARG A 180 5.93 12.25 -7.36
C ARG A 180 5.44 12.64 -5.97
N LYS A 181 4.33 13.37 -5.86
CA LYS A 181 3.73 13.78 -4.57
C LYS A 181 3.24 12.59 -3.74
N LEU A 182 2.83 11.52 -4.41
CA LEU A 182 2.31 10.30 -3.79
C LEU A 182 3.34 9.16 -3.73
N SER A 183 4.60 9.43 -4.04
CA SER A 183 5.66 8.42 -4.07
C SER A 183 5.75 7.66 -2.75
N GLY A 184 5.77 6.32 -2.82
CA GLY A 184 5.88 5.43 -1.67
C GLY A 184 4.62 5.30 -0.81
N ARG A 185 3.55 6.07 -1.11
CA ARG A 185 2.28 6.07 -0.37
C ARG A 185 1.03 5.94 -1.24
N ALA A 186 1.17 5.62 -2.52
CA ALA A 186 0.04 5.31 -3.40
C ALA A 186 0.16 3.89 -3.91
N ILE A 187 -0.89 3.07 -3.71
CA ILE A 187 -0.96 1.67 -4.13
C ILE A 187 -2.00 1.55 -5.23
N ASN A 188 -1.61 0.95 -6.37
CA ASN A 188 -2.50 0.62 -7.47
C ASN A 188 -2.74 -0.88 -7.54
N ILE A 189 -3.94 -1.28 -7.97
CA ILE A 189 -4.24 -2.64 -8.40
C ILE A 189 -4.28 -2.71 -9.92
N HIS A 190 -3.39 -3.51 -10.49
CA HIS A 190 -3.37 -3.83 -11.91
C HIS A 190 -3.98 -5.22 -12.14
N HIS A 191 -4.88 -5.31 -13.13
CA HIS A 191 -5.70 -6.49 -13.42
C HIS A 191 -4.98 -7.57 -14.23
N SER A 192 -3.66 -7.66 -14.14
CA SER A 192 -2.87 -8.75 -14.72
C SER A 192 -1.63 -9.04 -13.89
N PHE A 193 -1.04 -10.19 -14.17
CA PHE A 193 0.26 -10.56 -13.61
C PHE A 193 1.36 -9.83 -14.41
N LEU A 194 1.91 -8.76 -13.82
CA LEU A 194 3.00 -8.00 -14.44
C LEU A 194 4.31 -8.82 -14.46
N PRO A 195 5.10 -8.67 -15.52
CA PRO A 195 5.04 -7.72 -16.64
C PRO A 195 4.31 -8.26 -17.90
N SER A 196 3.09 -8.77 -17.80
CA SER A 196 2.35 -9.30 -18.92
C SER A 196 1.00 -8.59 -19.17
N PHE A 197 0.46 -8.69 -20.40
CA PHE A 197 -0.84 -8.17 -20.84
C PHE A 197 -1.06 -6.67 -20.52
N LYS A 198 -0.38 -5.82 -21.24
CA LYS A 198 -0.66 -4.37 -21.27
C LYS A 198 -1.86 -4.11 -22.20
N GLY A 199 -2.72 -3.17 -21.82
CA GLY A 199 -3.82 -2.67 -22.66
C GLY A 199 -5.22 -3.04 -22.19
N ALA A 200 -6.23 -2.72 -23.03
CA ALA A 200 -7.64 -2.89 -22.72
C ALA A 200 -8.11 -4.35 -22.84
N LYS A 201 -9.16 -4.71 -22.06
CA LYS A 201 -9.83 -6.01 -22.09
C LYS A 201 -8.92 -7.23 -21.87
N PRO A 202 -8.13 -7.28 -20.79
CA PRO A 202 -7.12 -8.34 -20.56
C PRO A 202 -7.73 -9.75 -20.51
N TYR A 203 -8.94 -9.91 -19.98
CA TYR A 203 -9.61 -11.21 -19.90
C TYR A 203 -10.08 -11.74 -21.26
N TYR A 204 -10.41 -10.86 -22.21
CA TYR A 204 -10.67 -11.26 -23.60
C TYR A 204 -9.39 -11.74 -24.27
N GLN A 205 -8.29 -11.02 -24.10
CA GLN A 205 -6.99 -11.44 -24.65
C GLN A 205 -6.52 -12.75 -24.02
N ALA A 206 -6.73 -12.92 -22.72
CA ALA A 206 -6.41 -14.16 -22.00
C ALA A 206 -7.20 -15.35 -22.51
N HIS A 207 -8.50 -15.19 -22.74
CA HIS A 207 -9.38 -16.22 -23.30
C HIS A 207 -8.95 -16.61 -24.72
N ASP A 208 -8.77 -15.62 -25.61
CA ASP A 208 -8.40 -15.87 -27.01
C ASP A 208 -7.05 -16.58 -27.16
N ARG A 209 -6.12 -16.29 -26.23
CA ARG A 209 -4.81 -16.97 -26.21
C ARG A 209 -4.84 -18.32 -25.48
N GLY A 210 -5.95 -18.68 -24.85
CA GLY A 210 -6.08 -19.93 -24.10
C GLY A 210 -5.12 -20.04 -22.94
N VAL A 211 -4.86 -18.92 -22.21
CA VAL A 211 -3.94 -18.91 -21.07
C VAL A 211 -4.39 -19.84 -19.95
N LYS A 212 -3.46 -20.33 -19.16
CA LYS A 212 -3.72 -21.26 -18.04
C LYS A 212 -3.68 -20.56 -16.67
N LEU A 213 -3.27 -19.32 -16.65
CA LEU A 213 -3.21 -18.47 -15.45
C LEU A 213 -3.71 -17.07 -15.79
N ILE A 214 -4.53 -16.52 -14.92
CA ILE A 214 -4.83 -15.10 -14.85
C ILE A 214 -4.36 -14.58 -13.49
N GLY A 215 -4.15 -13.28 -13.34
CA GLY A 215 -3.65 -12.77 -12.07
C GLY A 215 -3.86 -11.28 -11.91
N ALA A 216 -3.42 -10.78 -10.76
CA ALA A 216 -3.44 -9.38 -10.41
C ALA A 216 -2.14 -8.98 -9.70
N THR A 217 -1.78 -7.70 -9.80
CA THR A 217 -0.58 -7.13 -9.19
C THR A 217 -0.94 -5.85 -8.45
N ALA A 218 -0.63 -5.79 -7.16
CA ALA A 218 -0.63 -4.54 -6.40
C ALA A 218 0.80 -4.00 -6.31
N HIS A 219 0.98 -2.74 -6.67
CA HIS A 219 2.29 -2.09 -6.74
C HIS A 219 2.18 -0.63 -6.31
N TYR A 220 3.28 -0.02 -5.91
CA TYR A 220 3.34 1.42 -5.71
C TYR A 220 3.25 2.15 -7.05
N VAL A 221 2.59 3.30 -7.02
CA VAL A 221 2.47 4.17 -8.21
C VAL A 221 3.78 4.91 -8.45
N THR A 222 4.21 4.92 -9.71
CA THR A 222 5.34 5.71 -10.21
C THR A 222 4.93 6.45 -11.48
N ALA A 223 5.80 7.32 -12.00
CA ALA A 223 5.56 8.02 -13.27
C ALA A 223 5.49 7.02 -14.45
N ASP A 224 6.25 5.93 -14.37
CA ASP A 224 6.20 4.86 -15.36
C ASP A 224 4.99 3.98 -15.10
N LEU A 225 4.06 3.96 -16.07
CA LEU A 225 2.79 3.27 -15.95
C LEU A 225 2.98 1.77 -15.71
N ASP A 226 2.39 1.27 -14.61
CA ASP A 226 2.41 -0.13 -14.19
C ASP A 226 3.82 -0.74 -13.98
N GLU A 227 4.85 0.11 -13.76
CA GLU A 227 6.24 -0.31 -13.56
C GLU A 227 6.76 -0.03 -12.12
N GLY A 228 5.89 0.40 -11.22
CA GLY A 228 6.25 0.68 -9.83
C GLY A 228 6.59 -0.58 -9.02
N PRO A 229 7.25 -0.41 -7.86
CA PRO A 229 7.65 -1.51 -6.99
C PRO A 229 6.48 -2.41 -6.61
N ILE A 230 6.59 -3.71 -6.91
CA ILE A 230 5.53 -4.70 -6.68
C ILE A 230 5.45 -5.04 -5.19
N ILE A 231 4.22 -5.04 -4.64
CA ILE A 231 3.95 -5.41 -3.25
C ILE A 231 3.40 -6.83 -3.18
N VAL A 232 2.34 -7.13 -3.95
CA VAL A 232 1.68 -8.43 -3.94
C VAL A 232 1.31 -8.81 -5.36
N GLN A 233 1.53 -10.07 -5.67
CA GLN A 233 0.98 -10.71 -6.87
C GLN A 233 0.29 -12.00 -6.48
N ASP A 234 -0.80 -12.32 -7.17
CA ASP A 234 -1.46 -13.61 -7.06
C ASP A 234 -2.04 -14.04 -8.41
N VAL A 235 -2.26 -15.34 -8.57
CA VAL A 235 -2.74 -15.93 -9.80
C VAL A 235 -3.87 -16.92 -9.52
N ALA A 236 -4.82 -17.00 -10.45
CA ALA A 236 -5.86 -18.03 -10.48
C ALA A 236 -5.69 -18.92 -11.70
N ARG A 237 -5.93 -20.22 -11.53
CA ARG A 237 -5.87 -21.19 -12.64
C ARG A 237 -7.08 -21.02 -13.55
N ALA A 238 -6.80 -20.97 -14.85
CA ALA A 238 -7.79 -20.95 -15.91
C ALA A 238 -7.66 -22.21 -16.78
N ASP A 239 -8.73 -22.63 -17.41
CA ASP A 239 -8.76 -23.73 -18.37
C ASP A 239 -9.64 -23.38 -19.57
N HIS A 240 -9.66 -24.26 -20.57
CA HIS A 240 -10.37 -24.07 -21.83
C HIS A 240 -11.90 -24.07 -21.69
N SER A 241 -12.45 -24.51 -20.56
CA SER A 241 -13.89 -24.53 -20.31
C SER A 241 -14.44 -23.20 -19.76
N ARG A 242 -13.55 -22.28 -19.40
CA ARG A 242 -13.92 -21.00 -18.80
C ARG A 242 -14.29 -19.98 -19.88
N THR A 243 -15.48 -19.42 -19.76
CA THR A 243 -15.91 -18.29 -20.58
C THR A 243 -15.21 -17.01 -20.15
N VAL A 244 -15.23 -15.97 -20.99
CA VAL A 244 -14.68 -14.63 -20.66
C VAL A 244 -15.34 -14.07 -19.38
N ASP A 245 -16.64 -14.29 -19.18
CA ASP A 245 -17.34 -13.79 -17.98
C ASP A 245 -16.84 -14.49 -16.72
N VAL A 246 -16.61 -15.80 -16.77
CA VAL A 246 -16.03 -16.56 -15.65
C VAL A 246 -14.61 -16.09 -15.36
N LEU A 247 -13.78 -15.91 -16.39
CA LEU A 247 -12.41 -15.37 -16.22
C LEU A 247 -12.44 -13.97 -15.61
N THR A 248 -13.39 -13.12 -16.02
CA THR A 248 -13.56 -11.78 -15.48
C THR A 248 -13.96 -11.82 -14.00
N ALA A 249 -14.89 -12.71 -13.62
CA ALA A 249 -15.29 -12.87 -12.22
C ALA A 249 -14.10 -13.35 -11.36
N MET A 250 -13.39 -14.38 -11.79
CA MET A 250 -12.19 -14.89 -11.11
C MET A 250 -11.11 -13.80 -10.97
N GLY A 251 -10.92 -12.99 -12.02
CA GLY A 251 -9.98 -11.88 -11.99
C GLY A 251 -10.35 -10.81 -10.97
N ARG A 252 -11.64 -10.44 -10.88
CA ARG A 252 -12.15 -9.48 -9.88
C ARG A 252 -11.94 -9.97 -8.45
N ASP A 253 -12.15 -11.26 -8.19
CA ASP A 253 -11.89 -11.85 -6.87
C ASP A 253 -10.40 -11.77 -6.53
N THR A 254 -9.53 -12.12 -7.48
CA THR A 254 -8.07 -12.04 -7.31
C THR A 254 -7.61 -10.59 -7.08
N GLU A 255 -8.13 -9.63 -7.86
CA GLU A 255 -7.83 -8.19 -7.69
C GLU A 255 -8.17 -7.71 -6.27
N SER A 256 -9.36 -8.04 -5.76
CA SER A 256 -9.81 -7.64 -4.42
C SER A 256 -8.91 -8.20 -3.33
N GLN A 257 -8.56 -9.48 -3.40
CA GLN A 257 -7.68 -10.13 -2.42
C GLN A 257 -6.25 -9.58 -2.45
N VAL A 258 -5.70 -9.37 -3.64
CA VAL A 258 -4.34 -8.84 -3.83
C VAL A 258 -4.25 -7.41 -3.30
N LEU A 259 -5.21 -6.55 -3.63
CA LEU A 259 -5.23 -5.18 -3.15
C LEU A 259 -5.39 -5.12 -1.63
N ALA A 260 -6.33 -5.86 -1.07
CA ALA A 260 -6.55 -5.89 0.38
C ALA A 260 -5.30 -6.36 1.15
N ARG A 261 -4.58 -7.36 0.62
CA ARG A 261 -3.32 -7.85 1.20
C ARG A 261 -2.22 -6.80 1.14
N ALA A 262 -2.08 -6.10 0.00
CA ALA A 262 -1.09 -5.03 -0.16
C ALA A 262 -1.36 -3.87 0.79
N VAL A 263 -2.60 -3.43 0.89
CA VAL A 263 -3.06 -2.37 1.79
C VAL A 263 -2.81 -2.77 3.25
N LYS A 264 -3.13 -4.01 3.63
CA LYS A 264 -2.87 -4.53 4.98
C LYS A 264 -1.38 -4.47 5.33
N TRP A 265 -0.52 -5.04 4.48
CA TRP A 265 0.92 -5.07 4.76
C TRP A 265 1.52 -3.67 4.81
N HIS A 266 1.06 -2.75 3.95
CA HIS A 266 1.50 -1.37 4.00
C HIS A 266 1.05 -0.69 5.31
N SER A 267 -0.21 -0.81 5.69
CA SER A 267 -0.74 -0.19 6.91
C SER A 267 -0.20 -0.80 8.21
N GLU A 268 0.32 -2.02 8.17
CA GLU A 268 1.07 -2.66 9.25
C GLU A 268 2.58 -2.36 9.20
N HIS A 269 3.01 -1.47 8.32
CA HIS A 269 4.42 -1.11 8.12
C HIS A 269 5.32 -2.31 7.84
N ARG A 270 4.84 -3.27 7.04
CA ARG A 270 5.55 -4.49 6.64
C ARG A 270 6.27 -4.37 5.31
N VAL A 271 6.07 -3.28 4.57
CA VAL A 271 6.61 -3.08 3.22
C VAL A 271 7.65 -1.97 3.25
N LEU A 272 8.91 -2.29 2.94
CA LEU A 272 9.99 -1.31 2.80
C LEU A 272 10.42 -1.23 1.33
N LEU A 273 10.67 -0.01 0.86
CA LEU A 273 11.16 0.22 -0.49
C LEU A 273 12.66 -0.08 -0.59
N ASN A 274 13.05 -0.75 -1.68
CA ASN A 274 14.43 -1.06 -2.04
C ASN A 274 14.66 -0.74 -3.53
N GLY A 275 14.81 0.53 -3.84
CA GLY A 275 14.84 1.01 -5.22
C GLY A 275 13.54 0.70 -5.95
N HIS A 276 13.61 -0.09 -7.01
CA HIS A 276 12.45 -0.53 -7.80
C HIS A 276 11.80 -1.84 -7.28
N LYS A 277 12.21 -2.31 -6.12
CA LYS A 277 11.68 -3.52 -5.45
C LYS A 277 11.09 -3.18 -4.10
N THR A 278 10.43 -4.15 -3.49
CA THR A 278 10.01 -4.10 -2.09
C THR A 278 10.65 -5.23 -1.28
N VAL A 279 10.90 -4.95 0.01
CA VAL A 279 11.18 -5.96 1.02
C VAL A 279 9.93 -6.08 1.89
N ILE A 280 9.41 -7.31 2.07
CA ILE A 280 8.14 -7.55 2.75
C ILE A 280 8.37 -8.49 3.92
N PHE A 281 8.03 -8.02 5.11
CA PHE A 281 8.05 -8.80 6.34
C PHE A 281 6.65 -9.34 6.64
N LYS A 282 6.42 -10.63 6.36
CA LYS A 282 5.12 -11.33 6.53
C LYS A 282 4.91 -11.79 7.96
#